data_09554c600017a7277a6de96c987cab61
#
_entry.id   09554c600017a7277a6de96c987cab61
#
_cell.length_a   1.000
_cell.length_b   1.000
_cell.length_c   1.000
_cell.angle_alpha   90.00
_cell.angle_beta   90.00
_cell.angle_gamma   90.00
#
_symmetry.space_group_name_H-M   'P 1'
#
loop_
_entity.id
_entity.type
_entity.pdbx_description
1 polymer ?
#
loop_
_entity_poly.entity_id
_entity_poly.type
_entity_poly.pdbx_seq_one_letter_code
_entity_poly.pdbx_strand_id
1 'polypeptide(L)'
;MIVFRGKISSGLGKHSELVIPGKQHLDNSPKDWPDHFASGSLNVQIMEYPSIMQSRRKQLKALDRGLVPPSITIPQHEILNNSLRRKFFKPRRGIGQAWRATLYAHSRSMNVWIFRRIGSHMHDCIELISDKRIRENLNIRDQDEVHVVLHS
;
A
#
# COMPACT_ATOMS: atom_id res chain seq x y z
N MET A 1 11.25 12.35 8.06
CA MET A 1 10.92 10.91 7.93
C MET A 1 9.44 10.70 8.13
N ILE A 2 8.79 9.99 7.24
CA ILE A 2 7.35 9.72 7.34
C ILE A 2 7.16 8.36 8.00
N VAL A 3 6.42 8.34 9.11
CA VAL A 3 6.10 7.12 9.86
C VAL A 3 4.60 7.05 10.05
N PHE A 4 4.00 5.94 9.66
CA PHE A 4 2.60 5.65 9.94
C PHE A 4 2.51 4.63 11.07
N ARG A 5 1.73 4.93 12.08
CA ARG A 5 1.40 3.99 13.15
C ARG A 5 -0.04 3.56 12.98
N GLY A 6 -0.30 2.30 13.14
CA GLY A 6 -1.65 1.83 12.95
C GLY A 6 -1.87 0.42 13.45
N LYS A 7 -3.05 -0.08 13.17
CA LYS A 7 -3.44 -1.45 13.48
C LYS A 7 -3.74 -2.22 12.21
N ILE A 8 -3.37 -3.48 12.20
CA ILE A 8 -3.71 -4.37 11.09
C ILE A 8 -5.22 -4.51 11.06
N SER A 9 -5.80 -4.33 9.88
CA SER A 9 -7.23 -4.52 9.68
C SER A 9 -7.47 -5.47 8.51
N SER A 10 -8.56 -6.24 8.61
CA SER A 10 -9.01 -7.04 7.50
C SER A 10 -9.58 -6.12 6.42
N GLY A 11 -9.12 -6.28 5.20
CA GLY A 11 -9.68 -5.56 4.07
C GLY A 11 -11.14 -5.95 3.84
N LEU A 12 -11.83 -5.13 3.06
CA LEU A 12 -13.22 -5.38 2.69
C LEU A 12 -13.38 -6.53 1.67
N GLY A 13 -12.34 -7.33 1.47
CA GLY A 13 -12.36 -8.45 0.54
C GLY A 13 -12.23 -8.08 -0.94
N LYS A 14 -12.54 -6.85 -1.31
CA LYS A 14 -12.49 -6.39 -2.70
C LYS A 14 -11.06 -6.23 -3.21
N HIS A 15 -10.12 -5.96 -2.32
CA HIS A 15 -8.73 -5.73 -2.69
C HIS A 15 -7.94 -7.02 -2.89
N SER A 16 -8.42 -8.14 -2.39
CA SER A 16 -7.78 -9.43 -2.63
C SER A 16 -7.81 -9.82 -4.11
N GLU A 17 -8.66 -9.19 -4.90
CA GLU A 17 -8.77 -9.42 -6.34
C GLU A 17 -7.87 -8.51 -7.17
N LEU A 18 -7.18 -7.55 -6.55
CA LEU A 18 -6.25 -6.70 -7.27
C LEU A 18 -5.02 -7.51 -7.68
N VAL A 19 -4.66 -7.38 -8.94
CA VAL A 19 -3.44 -7.95 -9.48
C VAL A 19 -2.45 -6.81 -9.70
N ILE A 20 -1.35 -6.84 -8.97
CA ILE A 20 -0.26 -5.88 -9.14
C ILE A 20 0.75 -6.52 -10.09
N PRO A 21 1.07 -5.88 -11.23
CA PRO A 21 1.99 -6.47 -12.19
C PRO A 21 3.40 -6.53 -11.63
N GLY A 22 4.07 -7.65 -11.89
CA GLY A 22 5.46 -7.82 -11.52
C GLY A 22 6.41 -7.09 -12.46
N LYS A 23 7.70 -7.21 -12.16
CA LYS A 23 8.77 -6.50 -12.85
C LYS A 23 8.77 -6.73 -14.37
N GLN A 24 8.46 -7.94 -14.81
CA GLN A 24 8.49 -8.29 -16.23
C GLN A 24 7.41 -7.60 -17.06
N HIS A 25 6.36 -7.12 -16.42
CA HIS A 25 5.22 -6.48 -17.08
C HIS A 25 5.24 -4.95 -17.00
N LEU A 26 6.27 -4.39 -16.40
CA LEU A 26 6.40 -2.94 -16.22
C LEU A 26 7.76 -2.46 -16.73
N ASP A 27 7.75 -1.53 -17.67
CA ASP A 27 8.97 -1.03 -18.29
C ASP A 27 9.81 -0.13 -17.37
N ASN A 28 9.16 0.50 -16.41
CA ASN A 28 9.79 1.50 -15.55
C ASN A 28 9.96 1.05 -14.10
N SER A 29 9.91 -0.26 -13.87
CA SER A 29 10.03 -0.76 -12.50
C SER A 29 11.47 -0.66 -11.97
N PRO A 30 11.64 -0.32 -10.69
CA PRO A 30 12.97 -0.34 -10.07
C PRO A 30 13.49 -1.78 -9.95
N LYS A 31 14.79 -1.92 -9.74
CA LYS A 31 15.46 -3.23 -9.70
C LYS A 31 14.89 -4.15 -8.60
N ASP A 32 14.46 -3.56 -7.49
CA ASP A 32 13.93 -4.29 -6.35
C ASP A 32 12.42 -4.52 -6.42
N TRP A 33 11.77 -4.11 -7.52
CA TRP A 33 10.36 -4.44 -7.74
C TRP A 33 10.22 -5.94 -7.97
N PRO A 34 9.35 -6.63 -7.23
CA PRO A 34 9.24 -8.09 -7.32
C PRO A 34 8.76 -8.58 -8.69
N ASP A 35 9.12 -9.80 -9.04
CA ASP A 35 8.60 -10.46 -10.24
C ASP A 35 7.11 -10.77 -10.11
N HIS A 36 6.66 -11.04 -8.89
CA HIS A 36 5.25 -11.25 -8.58
C HIS A 36 4.98 -10.91 -7.11
N PHE A 37 3.74 -10.58 -6.82
CA PHE A 37 3.30 -10.25 -5.47
C PHE A 37 2.48 -11.40 -4.88
N ALA A 38 2.58 -11.57 -3.57
CA ALA A 38 1.69 -12.46 -2.85
C ALA A 38 0.25 -11.97 -3.01
N SER A 39 -0.71 -12.90 -3.07
CA SER A 39 -2.11 -12.55 -3.24
C SER A 39 -2.64 -11.76 -2.06
N GLY A 40 -3.42 -10.72 -2.36
CA GLY A 40 -3.99 -9.83 -1.36
C GLY A 40 -3.01 -8.77 -0.88
N SER A 41 -3.56 -7.72 -0.33
CA SER A 41 -2.79 -6.66 0.33
C SER A 41 -3.08 -6.68 1.81
N LEU A 42 -2.16 -6.11 2.59
CA LEU A 42 -2.37 -5.92 4.01
C LEU A 42 -2.82 -4.48 4.26
N ASN A 43 -3.92 -4.31 4.96
CA ASN A 43 -4.41 -2.99 5.32
C ASN A 43 -3.95 -2.60 6.72
N VAL A 44 -3.46 -1.38 6.85
CA VAL A 44 -3.10 -0.78 8.13
C VAL A 44 -4.01 0.41 8.36
N GLN A 45 -4.86 0.31 9.38
CA GLN A 45 -5.71 1.40 9.83
C GLN A 45 -4.84 2.37 10.64
N ILE A 46 -4.71 3.60 10.15
CA ILE A 46 -3.87 4.59 10.80
C ILE A 46 -4.51 5.01 12.12
N MET A 47 -3.73 4.89 13.21
CA MET A 47 -4.20 5.27 14.53
C MET A 47 -4.19 6.78 14.68
N GLU A 48 -5.29 7.30 15.17
CA GLU A 48 -5.46 8.72 15.44
C GLU A 48 -5.25 9.01 16.92
N TYR A 49 -4.12 9.62 17.23
CA TYR A 49 -3.91 10.20 18.56
C TYR A 49 -4.30 11.67 18.48
N PRO A 50 -5.09 12.20 19.44
CA PRO A 50 -5.57 13.58 19.37
C PRO A 50 -4.47 14.63 19.14
N SER A 51 -3.27 14.41 19.70
CA SER A 51 -2.15 15.34 19.57
C SER A 51 -1.38 15.22 18.25
N ILE A 52 -1.51 14.09 17.51
CA ILE A 52 -0.76 13.84 16.28
C ILE A 52 -1.65 13.48 15.10
N MET A 53 -2.94 13.43 15.29
CA MET A 53 -3.92 13.04 14.28
C MET A 53 -3.77 13.86 12.98
N GLN A 54 -3.69 15.17 13.10
CA GLN A 54 -3.53 16.06 11.96
C GLN A 54 -2.23 15.79 11.19
N SER A 55 -1.17 15.48 11.92
CA SER A 55 0.14 15.22 11.33
C SER A 55 0.11 13.99 10.41
N ARG A 56 -0.55 12.91 10.83
CA ARG A 56 -0.62 11.67 10.05
C ARG A 56 -1.53 11.78 8.84
N ARG A 57 -2.68 12.43 8.99
CA ARG A 57 -3.54 12.73 7.88
C ARG A 57 -2.84 13.63 6.87
N LYS A 58 -2.06 14.58 7.38
CA LYS A 58 -1.26 15.47 6.54
C LYS A 58 -0.20 14.70 5.76
N GLN A 59 0.46 13.74 6.40
CA GLN A 59 1.43 12.88 5.72
C GLN A 59 0.78 12.04 4.62
N LEU A 60 -0.39 11.48 4.90
CA LEU A 60 -1.14 10.70 3.91
C LEU A 60 -1.56 11.58 2.73
N LYS A 61 -2.05 12.78 3.01
CA LYS A 61 -2.38 13.75 1.96
C LYS A 61 -1.15 14.16 1.15
N ALA A 62 0.01 14.21 1.78
CA ALA A 62 1.25 14.50 1.05
C ALA A 62 1.56 13.45 0.00
N LEU A 63 1.31 12.17 0.30
CA LEU A 63 1.42 11.11 -0.71
C LEU A 63 0.43 11.33 -1.85
N ASP A 64 -0.82 11.64 -1.52
CA ASP A 64 -1.88 11.82 -2.52
C ASP A 64 -1.64 13.03 -3.42
N ARG A 65 -1.00 14.05 -2.91
CA ARG A 65 -0.70 15.29 -3.65
C ARG A 65 0.62 15.23 -4.42
N GLY A 66 1.32 14.11 -4.36
CA GLY A 66 2.60 13.97 -5.05
C GLY A 66 3.75 14.74 -4.42
N LEU A 67 3.62 15.17 -3.17
CA LEU A 67 4.71 15.84 -2.46
C LEU A 67 5.83 14.89 -2.08
N VAL A 68 5.53 13.60 -2.03
CA VAL A 68 6.53 12.55 -1.85
C VAL A 68 6.51 11.71 -3.12
N PRO A 69 7.53 11.82 -3.96
CA PRO A 69 7.55 11.09 -5.23
C PRO A 69 7.48 9.57 -5.02
N PRO A 70 6.60 8.86 -5.73
CA PRO A 70 6.59 7.41 -5.65
C PRO A 70 7.82 6.79 -6.31
N SER A 71 8.17 5.60 -5.85
CA SER A 71 9.26 4.84 -6.46
C SER A 71 8.87 4.28 -7.82
N ILE A 72 7.58 4.06 -8.03
CA ILE A 72 7.01 3.58 -9.29
C ILE A 72 5.57 4.06 -9.43
N THR A 73 5.16 4.32 -10.66
CA THR A 73 3.74 4.52 -11.01
C THR A 73 3.28 3.40 -11.92
N ILE A 74 2.06 2.94 -11.72
CA ILE A 74 1.52 1.78 -12.42
C ILE A 74 0.24 2.20 -13.14
N PRO A 75 0.16 2.00 -14.47
CA PRO A 75 -1.06 2.34 -15.21
C PRO A 75 -2.27 1.56 -14.70
N GLN A 76 -3.42 2.18 -14.75
CA GLN A 76 -4.66 1.62 -14.23
C GLN A 76 -4.99 0.26 -14.83
N HIS A 77 -4.83 0.12 -16.13
CA HIS A 77 -5.19 -1.12 -16.83
C HIS A 77 -4.33 -2.31 -16.43
N GLU A 78 -3.19 -2.06 -15.78
CA GLU A 78 -2.29 -3.12 -15.29
C GLU A 78 -2.63 -3.59 -13.88
N ILE A 79 -3.49 -2.86 -13.16
CA ILE A 79 -3.75 -3.13 -11.75
C ILE A 79 -5.00 -3.99 -11.54
N LEU A 80 -6.05 -3.77 -12.31
CA LEU A 80 -7.33 -4.40 -12.08
C LEU A 80 -7.41 -5.79 -12.70
N ASN A 81 -8.04 -6.73 -12.00
CA ASN A 81 -8.37 -8.01 -12.59
C ASN A 81 -9.45 -7.82 -13.68
N ASN A 82 -9.67 -8.85 -14.50
CA ASN A 82 -10.54 -8.74 -15.65
C ASN A 82 -11.99 -8.40 -15.30
N SER A 83 -12.51 -8.89 -14.17
CA SER A 83 -13.88 -8.60 -13.78
C SER A 83 -14.06 -7.17 -13.31
N LEU A 84 -13.08 -6.63 -12.60
CA LEU A 84 -13.08 -5.25 -12.15
C LEU A 84 -12.88 -4.28 -13.31
N ARG A 85 -12.06 -4.62 -14.29
CA ARG A 85 -11.87 -3.81 -15.49
C ARG A 85 -13.19 -3.55 -16.21
N ARG A 86 -14.03 -4.57 -16.35
CA ARG A 86 -15.29 -4.45 -17.08
C ARG A 86 -16.32 -3.62 -16.35
N LYS A 87 -16.38 -3.75 -15.01
CA LYS A 87 -17.47 -3.13 -14.22
C LYS A 87 -17.12 -1.75 -13.69
N PHE A 88 -15.86 -1.48 -13.40
CA PHE A 88 -15.45 -0.31 -12.62
C PHE A 88 -14.34 0.50 -13.26
N PHE A 89 -14.17 0.36 -14.56
CA PHE A 89 -13.17 1.18 -15.25
C PHE A 89 -13.63 2.64 -15.23
N LYS A 90 -13.01 3.43 -14.38
CA LYS A 90 -13.20 4.87 -14.30
C LYS A 90 -11.88 5.57 -14.61
N PRO A 91 -11.81 6.36 -15.68
CA PRO A 91 -10.54 6.98 -16.10
C PRO A 91 -9.86 7.84 -15.04
N ARG A 92 -10.62 8.34 -14.06
CA ARG A 92 -10.09 9.20 -13.00
C ARG A 92 -9.45 8.44 -11.84
N ARG A 93 -9.71 7.16 -11.71
CA ARG A 93 -9.10 6.32 -10.67
C ARG A 93 -8.07 5.48 -11.37
N GLY A 94 -6.91 5.90 -11.37
CA GLY A 94 -6.33 4.98 -12.18
C GLY A 94 -4.95 4.61 -11.84
N ILE A 95 -4.14 5.55 -11.79
CA ILE A 95 -2.72 5.31 -11.65
C ILE A 95 -2.44 4.82 -10.23
N GLY A 96 -1.76 3.67 -10.15
CA GLY A 96 -1.20 3.19 -8.90
C GLY A 96 0.13 3.85 -8.63
N GLN A 97 0.40 4.08 -7.37
CA GLN A 97 1.68 4.59 -6.91
C GLN A 97 2.19 3.69 -5.80
N ALA A 98 3.49 3.46 -5.79
CA ALA A 98 4.10 2.66 -4.73
C ALA A 98 5.36 3.31 -4.20
N TRP A 99 5.54 3.21 -2.90
CA TRP A 99 6.71 3.73 -2.16
C TRP A 99 7.34 2.61 -1.38
N ARG A 100 8.65 2.56 -1.38
CA ARG A 100 9.39 1.63 -0.52
C ARG A 100 9.17 1.98 0.93
N ALA A 101 8.96 0.96 1.75
CA ALA A 101 8.75 1.13 3.18
C ALA A 101 9.26 -0.09 3.95
N THR A 102 9.39 0.09 5.26
CA THR A 102 9.68 -1.01 6.18
C THR A 102 8.55 -1.12 7.18
N LEU A 103 8.03 -2.32 7.33
CA LEU A 103 6.98 -2.64 8.30
C LEU A 103 7.63 -3.24 9.54
N TYR A 104 7.36 -2.64 10.69
CA TYR A 104 7.84 -3.09 11.99
C TYR A 104 6.70 -3.63 12.83
N ALA A 105 6.85 -4.84 13.34
CA ALA A 105 5.86 -5.48 14.19
C ALA A 105 6.55 -6.50 15.11
N HIS A 106 6.22 -6.51 16.40
CA HIS A 106 6.67 -7.53 17.35
C HIS A 106 8.20 -7.75 17.37
N SER A 107 9.00 -6.74 17.32
CA SER A 107 10.47 -6.82 17.27
C SER A 107 11.01 -7.38 15.94
N ARG A 108 10.16 -7.55 14.94
CA ARG A 108 10.54 -7.98 13.60
C ARG A 108 10.26 -6.89 12.59
N SER A 109 10.89 -6.99 11.45
CA SER A 109 10.64 -6.07 10.35
C SER A 109 10.75 -6.77 9.01
N MET A 110 10.12 -6.19 8.00
CA MET A 110 10.30 -6.62 6.62
C MET A 110 10.10 -5.44 5.67
N ASN A 111 10.74 -5.52 4.52
CA ASN A 111 10.54 -4.55 3.47
C ASN A 111 9.22 -4.81 2.77
N VAL A 112 8.48 -3.75 2.54
CA VAL A 112 7.18 -3.77 1.88
C VAL A 112 7.09 -2.58 0.93
N TRP A 113 6.01 -2.51 0.19
CA TRP A 113 5.65 -1.35 -0.61
C TRP A 113 4.33 -0.80 -0.10
N ILE A 114 4.26 0.51 0.10
CA ILE A 114 2.98 1.17 0.28
C ILE A 114 2.39 1.34 -1.11
N PHE A 115 1.21 0.79 -1.33
CA PHE A 115 0.51 0.93 -2.61
C PHE A 115 -0.71 1.82 -2.42
N ARG A 116 -0.89 2.77 -3.34
CA ARG A 116 -2.01 3.68 -3.27
C ARG A 116 -2.42 4.12 -4.67
N ARG A 117 -3.70 4.14 -4.93
CA ARG A 117 -4.22 4.62 -6.21
C ARG A 117 -4.57 6.10 -6.12
N ILE A 118 -4.27 6.86 -7.17
CA ILE A 118 -4.72 8.25 -7.26
C ILE A 118 -6.25 8.27 -7.24
N GLY A 119 -6.83 9.14 -6.44
CA GLY A 119 -8.27 9.19 -6.21
C GLY A 119 -8.80 8.17 -5.22
N SER A 120 -7.91 7.58 -4.42
CA SER A 120 -8.30 6.65 -3.38
C SER A 120 -9.23 7.31 -2.36
N HIS A 121 -10.24 6.55 -1.94
CA HIS A 121 -11.12 6.96 -0.85
C HIS A 121 -10.64 6.48 0.52
N MET A 122 -9.46 5.88 0.58
CA MET A 122 -8.87 5.38 1.82
C MET A 122 -8.14 6.51 2.53
N HIS A 123 -8.88 7.29 3.32
CA HIS A 123 -8.33 8.49 3.96
C HIS A 123 -7.62 8.23 5.28
N ASP A 124 -7.80 7.06 5.86
CA ASP A 124 -7.26 6.68 7.17
C ASP A 124 -6.62 5.29 7.17
N CYS A 125 -6.34 4.74 6.00
CA CYS A 125 -5.83 3.40 5.83
C CYS A 125 -4.78 3.39 4.72
N ILE A 126 -3.73 2.59 4.89
CA ILE A 126 -2.75 2.34 3.84
C ILE A 126 -2.72 0.85 3.50
N GLU A 127 -2.44 0.55 2.24
CA GLU A 127 -2.27 -0.82 1.78
C GLU A 127 -0.79 -1.13 1.63
N LEU A 128 -0.41 -2.30 2.11
CA LEU A 128 0.95 -2.81 1.97
C LEU A 128 0.94 -4.04 1.07
N ILE A 129 1.89 -4.09 0.16
CA ILE A 129 2.07 -5.22 -0.75
C ILE A 129 3.51 -5.74 -0.66
N SER A 130 3.68 -7.04 -0.91
CA SER A 130 4.98 -7.70 -0.87
C SER A 130 4.94 -8.96 -1.72
N ASP A 131 6.10 -9.44 -2.12
CA ASP A 131 6.24 -10.76 -2.74
C ASP A 131 6.03 -11.91 -1.73
N LYS A 132 6.07 -11.59 -0.43
CA LYS A 132 5.85 -12.54 0.66
C LYS A 132 4.53 -12.24 1.34
N ARG A 133 3.93 -13.27 1.94
CA ARG A 133 2.73 -13.08 2.75
C ARG A 133 3.11 -12.39 4.05
N ILE A 134 2.72 -11.13 4.18
CA ILE A 134 3.14 -10.29 5.29
C ILE A 134 2.69 -10.84 6.63
N ARG A 135 1.43 -11.25 6.75
CA ARG A 135 0.89 -11.78 8.01
C ARG A 135 1.65 -12.99 8.50
N GLU A 136 1.96 -13.91 7.60
CA GLU A 136 2.69 -15.13 7.94
C GLU A 136 4.15 -14.82 8.27
N ASN A 137 4.76 -13.95 7.49
CA ASN A 137 6.19 -13.63 7.65
C ASN A 137 6.49 -12.95 8.98
N LEU A 138 5.58 -12.10 9.47
CA LEU A 138 5.74 -11.38 10.72
C LEU A 138 4.90 -11.94 11.87
N ASN A 139 4.09 -12.97 11.61
CA ASN A 139 3.18 -13.54 12.58
C ASN A 139 2.27 -12.49 13.22
N ILE A 140 1.65 -11.67 12.39
CA ILE A 140 0.76 -10.59 12.83
C ILE A 140 -0.70 -10.93 12.54
N ARG A 141 -1.58 -10.38 13.37
CA ARG A 141 -3.02 -10.60 13.33
C ARG A 141 -3.77 -9.28 13.27
N ASP A 142 -5.06 -9.35 12.97
CA ASP A 142 -5.93 -8.18 13.05
C ASP A 142 -5.82 -7.53 14.42
N GLN A 143 -5.83 -6.22 14.46
CA GLN A 143 -5.70 -5.35 15.62
C GLN A 143 -4.28 -5.25 16.21
N ASP A 144 -3.31 -5.99 15.69
CA ASP A 144 -1.92 -5.80 16.10
C ASP A 144 -1.43 -4.40 15.69
N GLU A 145 -0.71 -3.75 16.58
CA GLU A 145 -0.10 -2.45 16.29
C GLU A 145 1.18 -2.61 15.49
N VAL A 146 1.32 -1.78 14.48
CA VAL A 146 2.49 -1.80 13.61
C VAL A 146 2.96 -0.39 13.30
N HIS A 147 4.20 -0.28 12.86
CA HIS A 147 4.78 0.96 12.34
C HIS A 147 5.21 0.74 10.90
N VAL A 148 4.92 1.69 10.04
CA VAL A 148 5.36 1.67 8.65
C VAL A 148 6.22 2.90 8.41
N VAL A 149 7.48 2.69 8.10
CA VAL A 149 8.45 3.76 7.86
C VAL A 149 8.70 3.87 6.36
N LEU A 150 8.34 5.02 5.79
CA LEU A 150 8.58 5.30 4.40
C LEU A 150 10.06 5.54 4.16
N HIS A 151 10.60 4.93 3.12
CA HIS A 151 11.97 5.22 2.69
C HIS A 151 11.99 6.53 1.90
N SER A 152 12.87 7.40 2.25
CA SER A 152 13.06 8.67 1.54
C SER A 152 14.03 8.54 0.38
#